data_7799faae2a646537eda52555c5605723
#
_entry.id   7799faae2a646537eda52555c5605723
#
_cell.length_a   1.000
_cell.length_b   1.000
_cell.length_c   1.000
_cell.angle_alpha   90.00
_cell.angle_beta   90.00
_cell.angle_gamma   90.00
#
_symmetry.space_group_name_H-M   'P 1'
#
loop_
_entity.id
_entity.type
_entity.pdbx_description
1 polymer ?
#
loop_
_entity_poly.entity_id
_entity_poly.type
_entity_poly.pdbx_seq_one_letter_code
_entity_poly.pdbx_strand_id
1 'polypeptide(L)'
;MNNRYDKIPDHKVVKSAMQQELTDKQIECVKSEIETAALQNDDKVRIDLMSFNPNQKRKLEQVLKSKGYKFVKESSWSLLVNL
;
A
#
# COMPACT_ATOMS: atom_id res chain seq x y z
N MET A 1 9.33 -39.91 -4.96
CA MET A 1 8.43 -39.57 -6.06
C MET A 1 8.39 -38.03 -6.21
N ASN A 2 8.67 -37.57 -7.38
CA ASN A 2 8.67 -36.14 -7.62
C ASN A 2 7.23 -35.67 -7.83
N ASN A 3 6.71 -34.87 -6.90
CA ASN A 3 5.36 -34.34 -6.98
C ASN A 3 5.40 -32.91 -7.51
N ARG A 4 5.16 -32.75 -8.80
CA ARG A 4 5.14 -31.43 -9.45
C ARG A 4 4.05 -30.51 -8.94
N TYR A 5 3.03 -31.06 -8.29
CA TYR A 5 1.94 -30.27 -7.71
C TYR A 5 2.37 -29.54 -6.42
N ASP A 6 3.54 -29.88 -5.86
CA ASP A 6 4.09 -29.16 -4.72
C ASP A 6 4.36 -27.70 -5.05
N LYS A 7 4.49 -27.36 -6.33
CA LYS A 7 4.67 -25.97 -6.76
C LYS A 7 3.39 -25.14 -6.66
N ILE A 8 2.24 -25.79 -6.55
CA ILE A 8 0.98 -25.09 -6.35
C ILE A 8 0.88 -24.76 -4.85
N PRO A 9 0.80 -23.49 -4.48
CA PRO A 9 0.77 -23.11 -3.06
C PRO A 9 -0.52 -23.57 -2.39
N ASP A 10 -0.42 -23.89 -1.10
CA ASP A 10 -1.58 -24.20 -0.28
C ASP A 10 -2.48 -22.97 -0.17
N HIS A 11 -3.76 -23.21 0.04
CA HIS A 11 -4.75 -22.15 0.20
C HIS A 11 -4.40 -21.18 1.33
N LYS A 12 -3.83 -21.69 2.42
CA LYS A 12 -3.39 -20.85 3.54
C LYS A 12 -2.29 -19.86 3.12
N VAL A 13 -1.35 -20.32 2.29
CA VAL A 13 -0.27 -19.47 1.79
C VAL A 13 -0.82 -18.39 0.87
N VAL A 14 -1.72 -18.77 -0.03
CA VAL A 14 -2.37 -17.83 -0.93
C VAL A 14 -3.18 -16.79 -0.14
N LYS A 15 -3.91 -17.23 0.87
CA LYS A 15 -4.72 -16.34 1.70
C LYS A 15 -3.86 -15.34 2.46
N SER A 16 -2.69 -15.78 2.96
CA SER A 16 -1.73 -14.89 3.60
C SER A 16 -1.18 -13.85 2.62
N ALA A 17 -0.88 -14.28 1.38
CA ALA A 17 -0.38 -13.37 0.35
C ALA A 17 -1.43 -12.37 -0.11
N MET A 18 -2.72 -12.68 0.10
CA MET A 18 -3.83 -11.78 -0.20
C MET A 18 -4.15 -10.84 0.96
N GLN A 19 -3.21 -10.62 1.83
CA GLN A 19 -3.39 -9.76 2.99
C GLN A 19 -3.94 -8.40 2.58
N GLN A 20 -4.98 -7.96 3.27
CA GLN A 20 -5.64 -6.68 3.03
C GLN A 20 -5.17 -5.59 4.00
N GLU A 21 -4.73 -5.98 5.19
CA GLU A 21 -4.28 -5.03 6.19
C GLU A 21 -2.88 -4.52 5.87
N LEU A 22 -2.65 -3.25 6.15
CA LEU A 22 -1.33 -2.65 6.02
C LEU A 22 -0.44 -3.14 7.15
N THR A 23 0.84 -3.35 6.85
CA THR A 23 1.82 -3.68 7.87
C THR A 23 2.22 -2.41 8.63
N ASP A 24 2.75 -2.56 9.84
CA ASP A 24 3.23 -1.43 10.62
C ASP A 24 4.29 -0.64 9.85
N LYS A 25 5.16 -1.34 9.13
CA LYS A 25 6.20 -0.72 8.32
C LYS A 25 5.59 0.12 7.19
N GLN A 26 4.56 -0.37 6.53
CA GLN A 26 3.86 0.37 5.48
C GLN A 26 3.18 1.61 6.05
N ILE A 27 2.54 1.49 7.19
CA ILE A 27 1.89 2.61 7.88
C ILE A 27 2.92 3.66 8.25
N GLU A 28 4.06 3.27 8.82
CA GLU A 28 5.13 4.19 9.20
C GLU A 28 5.72 4.90 7.99
N CYS A 29 5.90 4.20 6.87
CA CYS A 29 6.39 4.81 5.63
C CYS A 29 5.43 5.88 5.12
N VAL A 30 4.14 5.59 5.07
CA VAL A 30 3.13 6.55 4.62
C VAL A 30 3.08 7.76 5.55
N LYS A 31 3.08 7.51 6.85
CA LYS A 31 3.10 8.58 7.86
C LYS A 31 4.30 9.49 7.69
N SER A 32 5.48 8.90 7.54
CA SER A 32 6.74 9.64 7.38
C SER A 32 6.73 10.49 6.12
N GLU A 33 6.23 9.95 5.00
CA GLU A 33 6.14 10.68 3.74
C GLU A 33 5.23 11.90 3.87
N ILE A 34 4.07 11.73 4.47
CA ILE A 34 3.10 12.81 4.66
C ILE A 34 3.67 13.88 5.59
N GLU A 35 4.23 13.48 6.72
CA GLU A 35 4.80 14.42 7.70
C GLU A 35 5.96 15.21 7.11
N THR A 36 6.85 14.54 6.38
CA THR A 36 7.98 15.21 5.74
C THR A 36 7.51 16.25 4.73
N ALA A 37 6.57 15.89 3.89
CA ALA A 37 6.01 16.82 2.91
C ALA A 37 5.34 18.01 3.59
N ALA A 38 4.60 17.78 4.65
CA ALA A 38 3.93 18.85 5.41
C ALA A 38 4.94 19.81 6.03
N LEU A 39 6.03 19.27 6.59
CA LEU A 39 7.09 20.09 7.17
C LEU A 39 7.84 20.93 6.13
N GLN A 40 7.88 20.46 4.88
CA GLN A 40 8.48 21.19 3.76
C GLN A 40 7.50 22.15 3.09
N ASN A 41 6.29 22.27 3.62
CA ASN A 41 5.21 23.06 3.02
C ASN A 41 4.84 22.60 1.60
N ASP A 42 5.01 21.33 1.30
CA ASP A 42 4.54 20.75 0.05
C ASP A 42 3.03 20.56 0.14
N ASP A 43 2.33 20.82 -0.96
CA ASP A 43 0.89 20.64 -1.02
C ASP A 43 0.50 19.24 -1.56
N LYS A 44 1.48 18.46 -1.96
CA LYS A 44 1.30 17.11 -2.48
C LYS A 44 2.46 16.22 -2.06
N VAL A 45 2.18 14.93 -1.94
CA VAL A 45 3.20 13.94 -1.65
C VAL A 45 2.96 12.70 -2.51
N ARG A 46 4.04 12.15 -3.08
CA ARG A 46 3.98 10.90 -3.82
C ARG A 46 4.31 9.76 -2.89
N ILE A 47 3.42 8.76 -2.84
CA ILE A 47 3.61 7.56 -2.03
C ILE A 47 3.98 6.40 -2.95
N ASP A 48 5.10 5.75 -2.67
CA ASP A 48 5.56 4.58 -3.39
C ASP A 48 4.75 3.36 -2.94
N LEU A 49 4.16 2.66 -3.90
CA LEU A 49 3.30 1.50 -3.65
C LEU A 49 3.98 0.16 -3.97
N MET A 50 5.28 0.16 -4.18
CA MET A 50 6.00 -1.05 -4.59
C MET A 50 5.94 -2.17 -3.56
N SER A 51 5.85 -1.83 -2.28
CA SER A 51 5.73 -2.81 -1.21
C SER A 51 4.29 -3.24 -0.92
N PHE A 52 3.32 -2.70 -1.64
CA PHE A 52 1.91 -2.96 -1.41
C PHE A 52 1.36 -3.95 -2.44
N ASN A 53 0.64 -4.96 -1.97
CA ASN A 53 -0.12 -5.82 -2.87
C ASN A 53 -1.42 -5.10 -3.29
N PRO A 54 -2.16 -5.61 -4.30
CA PRO A 54 -3.37 -4.92 -4.77
C PRO A 54 -4.42 -4.68 -3.69
N ASN A 55 -4.58 -5.61 -2.75
CA ASN A 55 -5.53 -5.45 -1.66
C ASN A 55 -5.09 -4.40 -0.66
N GLN A 56 -3.80 -4.33 -0.39
CA GLN A 56 -3.22 -3.31 0.49
C GLN A 56 -3.30 -1.92 -0.14
N LYS A 57 -3.13 -1.82 -1.45
CA LYS A 57 -3.32 -0.54 -2.17
C LYS A 57 -4.74 -0.02 -1.98
N ARG A 58 -5.74 -0.88 -2.12
CA ARG A 58 -7.14 -0.51 -1.89
C ARG A 58 -7.39 -0.11 -0.46
N LYS A 59 -6.79 -0.83 0.49
CA LYS A 59 -6.90 -0.51 1.91
C LYS A 59 -6.32 0.86 2.21
N LEU A 60 -5.15 1.17 1.65
CA LEU A 60 -4.52 2.47 1.80
C LEU A 60 -5.44 3.58 1.26
N GLU A 61 -6.01 3.39 0.08
CA GLU A 61 -6.94 4.36 -0.51
C GLU A 61 -8.14 4.59 0.40
N GLN A 62 -8.71 3.53 0.96
CA GLN A 62 -9.84 3.63 1.89
C GLN A 62 -9.47 4.40 3.15
N VAL A 63 -8.30 4.13 3.71
CA VAL A 63 -7.81 4.80 4.92
C VAL A 63 -7.59 6.29 4.65
N LEU A 64 -6.92 6.62 3.56
CA LEU A 64 -6.67 8.03 3.18
C LEU A 64 -7.99 8.77 2.98
N LYS A 65 -8.93 8.15 2.29
CA LYS A 65 -10.25 8.73 2.05
C LYS A 65 -11.01 8.95 3.35
N SER A 66 -10.96 7.99 4.27
CA SER A 66 -11.64 8.10 5.56
C SER A 66 -11.04 9.20 6.43
N LYS A 67 -9.78 9.56 6.21
CA LYS A 67 -9.10 10.63 6.93
C LYS A 67 -9.21 11.99 6.24
N GLY A 68 -9.93 12.06 5.13
CA GLY A 68 -10.20 13.30 4.43
C GLY A 68 -9.18 13.70 3.38
N TYR A 69 -8.22 12.84 3.07
CA TYR A 69 -7.25 13.12 2.01
C TYR A 69 -7.85 12.88 0.64
N LYS A 70 -7.50 13.72 -0.31
CA LYS A 70 -7.77 13.51 -1.73
C LYS A 70 -6.52 13.00 -2.39
N PHE A 71 -6.65 12.10 -3.33
CA PHE A 71 -5.51 11.49 -3.99
C PHE A 71 -5.84 11.14 -5.44
N VAL A 72 -4.79 10.96 -6.23
CA VAL A 72 -4.88 10.53 -7.63
C VAL A 72 -3.90 9.38 -7.83
N LYS A 73 -4.33 8.34 -8.53
CA LYS A 73 -3.44 7.25 -8.90
C LYS A 73 -2.59 7.71 -10.08
N GLU A 74 -1.30 7.96 -9.84
CA GLU A 74 -0.38 8.34 -10.91
C GLU A 74 -0.04 7.16 -11.80
N SER A 75 0.16 5.99 -11.17
CA SER A 75 0.52 4.75 -11.86
C SER A 75 0.15 3.57 -10.97
N SER A 76 0.46 2.36 -11.44
CA SER A 76 0.29 1.15 -10.62
C SER A 76 1.20 1.15 -9.38
N TRP A 77 2.24 2.00 -9.37
CA TRP A 77 3.29 1.99 -8.35
C TRP A 77 3.34 3.25 -7.50
N SER A 78 2.54 4.24 -7.81
CA SER A 78 2.58 5.49 -7.06
C SER A 78 1.21 6.14 -6.94
N LEU A 79 1.01 6.78 -5.80
CA LEU A 79 -0.20 7.50 -5.45
C LEU A 79 0.19 8.94 -5.12
N LEU A 80 -0.47 9.91 -5.72
CA LEU A 80 -0.24 11.32 -5.42
C LEU A 80 -1.32 11.81 -4.47
N VAL A 81 -0.93 12.16 -3.25
CA VAL A 81 -1.85 12.58 -2.20
C VAL A 81 -1.79 14.10 -2.05
N ASN A 82 -2.95 14.74 -2.02
CA ASN A 82 -3.05 16.18 -1.77
C ASN A 82 -3.10 16.42 -0.25
N LEU A 83 -2.27 17.34 0.20
CA LEU A 83 -2.17 17.70 1.61
C LEU A 83 -3.04 18.92 1.96
#